data_ae4ebde70363722e5150aaf9d91ea2cc
#
_entry.id   ae4ebde70363722e5150aaf9d91ea2cc
#
_cell.length_a   1.000
_cell.length_b   1.000
_cell.length_c   1.000
_cell.angle_alpha   90.00
_cell.angle_beta   90.00
_cell.angle_gamma   90.00
#
_symmetry.space_group_name_H-M   'P 1'
#
loop_
_entity.id
_entity.type
_entity.pdbx_description
1 polymer ?
#
loop_
_entity_poly.entity_id
_entity_poly.type
_entity_poly.pdbx_seq_one_letter_code
_entity_poly.pdbx_strand_id
1 'polypeptide(L)'
;MSEINLIFIRHGEAAESWGEHPDPGLSKNGISQSQKLISNPSLQSLENFMFFSSPKSRAKMTAAPILKKYNKKIIINNHFSEIPSSNIKASEKREWLKKVMTMNIGDLPKEVSVWRDSIISKTLSFTNNTIIFSHFMVMNVLAS
;
A
#
# COMPACT_ATOMS: atom_id res chain seq x y z
N MET A 1 -10.26 -25.26 -10.40
CA MET A 1 -9.99 -23.82 -10.31
C MET A 1 -8.57 -23.59 -9.84
N SER A 2 -7.84 -22.77 -10.56
CA SER A 2 -6.51 -22.39 -10.11
C SER A 2 -6.60 -21.30 -9.05
N GLU A 3 -5.79 -21.41 -8.02
CA GLU A 3 -5.66 -20.39 -7.01
C GLU A 3 -4.84 -19.24 -7.56
N ILE A 4 -5.16 -18.01 -7.16
CA ILE A 4 -4.34 -16.86 -7.44
C ILE A 4 -3.59 -16.44 -6.18
N ASN A 5 -2.41 -15.88 -6.38
CA ASN A 5 -1.59 -15.35 -5.28
C ASN A 5 -1.61 -13.84 -5.32
N LEU A 6 -1.94 -13.24 -4.20
CA LEU A 6 -1.91 -11.80 -3.99
C LEU A 6 -0.86 -11.48 -2.95
N ILE A 7 0.11 -10.66 -3.32
CA ILE A 7 1.18 -10.25 -2.42
C ILE A 7 1.05 -8.76 -2.19
N PHE A 8 0.89 -8.36 -0.92
CA PHE A 8 0.84 -6.95 -0.54
C PHE A 8 2.15 -6.56 0.12
N ILE A 9 2.74 -5.48 -0.34
CA ILE A 9 3.99 -4.96 0.20
C ILE A 9 3.76 -3.54 0.71
N ARG A 10 4.06 -3.34 1.99
CA ARG A 10 4.08 -2.01 2.56
C ARG A 10 5.30 -1.26 2.04
N HIS A 11 5.13 0.03 1.73
CA HIS A 11 6.25 0.88 1.33
C HIS A 11 7.34 0.90 2.41
N GLY A 12 8.58 1.20 2.00
CA GLY A 12 9.69 1.38 2.91
C GLY A 12 9.55 2.66 3.74
N GLU A 13 10.54 2.90 4.59
CA GLU A 13 10.54 4.09 5.45
C GLU A 13 10.45 5.37 4.63
N ALA A 14 9.47 6.22 4.97
CA ALA A 14 9.28 7.50 4.31
C ALA A 14 10.28 8.54 4.83
N ALA A 15 10.64 9.50 3.98
CA ALA A 15 11.57 10.57 4.33
C ALA A 15 10.99 11.52 5.39
N GLU A 16 9.66 11.65 5.43
CA GLU A 16 8.94 12.52 6.36
C GLU A 16 7.92 11.71 7.15
N SER A 17 7.59 12.18 8.34
CA SER A 17 6.55 11.56 9.15
C SER A 17 5.19 11.70 8.47
N TRP A 18 4.35 10.69 8.66
CA TRP A 18 3.00 10.71 8.09
C TRP A 18 2.23 11.95 8.55
N GLY A 19 1.70 12.68 7.60
CA GLY A 19 0.92 13.90 7.83
C GLY A 19 1.73 15.19 7.78
N GLU A 20 3.07 15.12 7.77
CA GLU A 20 3.93 16.31 7.72
C GLU A 20 4.17 16.81 6.29
N HIS A 21 4.09 15.91 5.33
CA HIS A 21 4.29 16.22 3.92
C HIS A 21 3.21 15.48 3.12
N PRO A 22 2.62 16.11 2.09
CA PRO A 22 1.52 15.48 1.34
C PRO A 22 1.94 14.21 0.59
N ASP A 23 3.16 14.14 0.10
CA ASP A 23 3.61 12.99 -0.68
C ASP A 23 5.12 12.75 -0.52
N PRO A 24 5.58 12.35 0.67
CA PRO A 24 7.00 12.10 0.86
C PRO A 24 7.46 10.86 0.11
N GLY A 25 8.68 10.91 -0.42
CA GLY A 25 9.36 9.75 -0.96
C GLY A 25 9.98 8.90 0.14
N LEU A 26 10.82 7.95 -0.25
CA LEU A 26 11.54 7.11 0.71
C LEU A 26 12.75 7.84 1.29
N SER A 27 13.03 7.57 2.57
CA SER A 27 14.30 7.93 3.19
C SER A 27 15.43 7.08 2.61
N LYS A 28 16.69 7.39 2.97
CA LYS A 28 17.83 6.55 2.59
C LYS A 28 17.63 5.11 3.07
N ASN A 29 17.15 4.94 4.30
CA ASN A 29 16.87 3.64 4.86
C ASN A 29 15.75 2.94 4.09
N GLY A 30 14.70 3.67 3.70
CA GLY A 30 13.61 3.15 2.89
C GLY A 30 14.06 2.68 1.52
N ILE A 31 14.97 3.41 0.88
CA ILE A 31 15.56 3.00 -0.40
C ILE A 31 16.34 1.68 -0.22
N SER A 32 17.13 1.58 0.83
CA SER A 32 17.85 0.35 1.15
C SER A 32 16.90 -0.82 1.38
N GLN A 33 15.81 -0.59 2.09
CA GLN A 33 14.76 -1.59 2.32
C GLN A 33 14.15 -2.07 0.99
N SER A 34 13.86 -1.15 0.07
CA SER A 34 13.29 -1.49 -1.23
C SER A 34 14.24 -2.35 -2.07
N GLN A 35 15.55 -2.07 -2.00
CA GLN A 35 16.55 -2.85 -2.72
C GLN A 35 16.68 -4.27 -2.16
N LYS A 36 16.50 -4.45 -0.87
CA LYS A 36 16.56 -5.78 -0.23
C LYS A 36 15.39 -6.67 -0.65
N LEU A 37 14.29 -6.11 -1.14
CA LEU A 37 13.17 -6.91 -1.63
C LEU A 37 13.58 -7.80 -2.80
N ILE A 38 14.56 -7.39 -3.58
CA ILE A 38 15.06 -8.16 -4.75
C ILE A 38 15.49 -9.56 -4.35
N SER A 39 16.11 -9.71 -3.18
CA SER A 39 16.62 -10.98 -2.68
C SER A 39 15.72 -11.65 -1.65
N ASN A 40 14.52 -11.11 -1.40
CA ASN A 40 13.59 -11.71 -0.46
C ASN A 40 13.08 -13.06 -1.00
N PRO A 41 13.19 -14.17 -0.24
CA PRO A 41 12.76 -15.48 -0.72
C PRO A 41 11.29 -15.56 -1.15
N SER A 42 10.43 -14.75 -0.53
CA SER A 42 8.99 -14.73 -0.88
C SER A 42 8.68 -13.97 -2.16
N LEU A 43 9.65 -13.25 -2.72
CA LEU A 43 9.46 -12.38 -3.88
C LEU A 43 10.30 -12.84 -5.07
N GLN A 44 10.37 -14.16 -5.29
CA GLN A 44 11.05 -14.74 -6.45
C GLN A 44 10.01 -15.25 -7.42
N SER A 45 10.42 -15.42 -8.69
CA SER A 45 9.55 -15.97 -9.75
C SER A 45 8.29 -15.14 -9.99
N LEU A 46 8.44 -13.82 -10.05
CA LEU A 46 7.33 -12.89 -10.25
C LEU A 46 7.12 -12.49 -11.72
N GLU A 47 7.71 -13.21 -12.66
CA GLU A 47 7.67 -12.87 -14.10
C GLU A 47 6.25 -12.77 -14.65
N ASN A 48 5.35 -13.59 -14.12
CA ASN A 48 3.96 -13.64 -14.60
C ASN A 48 2.97 -12.88 -13.71
N PHE A 49 3.49 -12.14 -12.73
CA PHE A 49 2.65 -11.34 -11.86
C PHE A 49 2.31 -10.00 -12.50
N MET A 50 1.13 -9.47 -12.19
CA MET A 50 0.78 -8.09 -12.45
C MET A 50 1.30 -7.25 -11.29
N PHE A 51 1.78 -6.04 -11.59
CA PHE A 51 2.37 -5.15 -10.58
C PHE A 51 1.53 -3.90 -10.45
N PHE A 52 0.95 -3.72 -9.28
CA PHE A 52 0.13 -2.54 -8.95
C PHE A 52 0.78 -1.73 -7.85
N SER A 53 0.52 -0.44 -7.84
CA SER A 53 0.97 0.45 -6.77
C SER A 53 -0.05 1.54 -6.47
N SER A 54 -0.09 1.94 -5.21
CA SER A 54 -0.69 3.21 -4.82
C SER A 54 -0.03 4.35 -5.60
N PRO A 55 -0.74 5.47 -5.85
CA PRO A 55 -0.14 6.62 -6.53
C PRO A 55 0.89 7.39 -5.70
N LYS A 56 1.03 7.10 -4.43
CA LYS A 56 1.99 7.81 -3.55
C LYS A 56 3.43 7.49 -3.90
N SER A 57 4.30 8.51 -3.85
CA SER A 57 5.71 8.38 -4.22
C SER A 57 6.42 7.28 -3.46
N ARG A 58 6.19 7.15 -2.15
CA ARG A 58 6.85 6.13 -1.32
C ARG A 58 6.53 4.70 -1.76
N ALA A 59 5.29 4.46 -2.22
CA ALA A 59 4.91 3.15 -2.73
C ALA A 59 5.57 2.85 -4.08
N LYS A 60 5.54 3.81 -4.99
CA LYS A 60 6.16 3.67 -6.31
C LYS A 60 7.68 3.49 -6.20
N MET A 61 8.33 4.22 -5.31
CA MET A 61 9.78 4.09 -5.08
C MET A 61 10.13 2.73 -4.50
N THR A 62 9.27 2.18 -3.64
CA THR A 62 9.48 0.83 -3.09
C THR A 62 9.42 -0.22 -4.19
N ALA A 63 8.54 -0.04 -5.16
CA ALA A 63 8.39 -0.98 -6.28
C ALA A 63 9.55 -0.92 -7.28
N ALA A 64 10.21 0.22 -7.42
CA ALA A 64 11.15 0.47 -8.51
C ALA A 64 12.24 -0.60 -8.68
N PRO A 65 12.95 -1.09 -7.63
CA PRO A 65 13.99 -2.09 -7.82
C PRO A 65 13.44 -3.42 -8.37
N ILE A 66 12.29 -3.86 -7.87
CA ILE A 66 11.66 -5.12 -8.33
C ILE A 66 11.16 -4.99 -9.76
N LEU A 67 10.57 -3.86 -10.11
CA LEU A 67 10.14 -3.61 -11.49
C LEU A 67 11.30 -3.70 -12.46
N LYS A 68 12.46 -3.17 -12.08
CA LYS A 68 13.67 -3.25 -12.89
C LYS A 68 14.15 -4.69 -13.02
N LYS A 69 14.16 -5.44 -11.93
CA LYS A 69 14.59 -6.85 -11.94
C LYS A 69 13.77 -7.69 -12.91
N TYR A 70 12.45 -7.51 -12.94
CA TYR A 70 11.53 -8.31 -13.78
C TYR A 70 11.17 -7.62 -15.08
N ASN A 71 11.71 -6.43 -15.35
CA ASN A 71 11.40 -5.64 -16.54
C ASN A 71 9.88 -5.44 -16.69
N LYS A 72 9.23 -4.99 -15.64
CA LYS A 72 7.79 -4.77 -15.58
C LYS A 72 7.45 -3.31 -15.45
N LYS A 73 6.23 -2.96 -15.91
CA LYS A 73 5.64 -1.64 -15.72
C LYS A 73 4.62 -1.71 -14.61
N ILE A 74 4.57 -0.67 -13.78
CA ILE A 74 3.63 -0.57 -12.69
C ILE A 74 2.28 -0.05 -13.19
N ILE A 75 1.20 -0.60 -12.65
CA ILE A 75 -0.15 -0.10 -12.86
C ILE A 75 -0.54 0.68 -11.61
N ILE A 76 -0.80 1.97 -11.77
CA ILE A 76 -1.20 2.83 -10.65
C ILE A 76 -2.70 2.66 -10.39
N ASN A 77 -3.06 2.48 -9.12
CA ASN A 77 -4.46 2.27 -8.75
C ASN A 77 -4.79 3.01 -7.45
N ASN A 78 -5.76 3.92 -7.54
CA ASN A 78 -6.17 4.75 -6.40
C ASN A 78 -6.85 3.98 -5.28
N HIS A 79 -7.38 2.79 -5.55
CA HIS A 79 -8.01 1.97 -4.50
C HIS A 79 -7.05 1.56 -3.40
N PHE A 80 -5.75 1.51 -3.69
CA PHE A 80 -4.73 1.11 -2.73
C PHE A 80 -4.00 2.30 -2.11
N SER A 81 -4.60 3.48 -2.19
CA SER A 81 -4.06 4.69 -1.57
C SER A 81 -4.18 4.64 -0.05
N GLU A 82 -3.39 5.49 0.61
CA GLU A 82 -3.42 5.63 2.06
C GLU A 82 -4.83 6.03 2.53
N ILE A 83 -5.13 5.69 3.78
CA ILE A 83 -6.41 6.06 4.40
C ILE A 83 -6.69 7.55 4.24
N PRO A 84 -7.91 7.93 3.81
CA PRO A 84 -8.24 9.34 3.62
C PRO A 84 -8.26 10.09 4.95
N SER A 85 -7.53 11.18 5.00
CA SER A 85 -7.40 12.00 6.21
C SER A 85 -7.26 13.48 5.87
N SER A 86 -7.77 13.90 4.71
CA SER A 86 -7.61 15.28 4.24
C SER A 86 -8.23 16.33 5.17
N ASN A 87 -9.29 15.95 5.90
CA ASN A 87 -9.98 16.84 6.84
C ASN A 87 -9.31 16.88 8.23
N ILE A 88 -8.23 16.14 8.42
CA ILE A 88 -7.56 16.03 9.72
C ILE A 88 -6.28 16.84 9.69
N LYS A 89 -6.07 17.67 10.71
CA LYS A 89 -4.84 18.44 10.84
C LYS A 89 -3.64 17.52 11.01
N ALA A 90 -2.51 17.90 10.43
CA ALA A 90 -1.28 17.10 10.50
C ALA A 90 -0.90 16.72 11.93
N SER A 91 -1.04 17.66 12.88
CA SER A 91 -0.71 17.45 14.28
C SER A 91 -1.65 16.46 14.99
N GLU A 92 -2.83 16.20 14.42
CA GLU A 92 -3.86 15.35 15.02
C GLU A 92 -3.99 13.98 14.33
N LYS A 93 -3.27 13.76 13.24
CA LYS A 93 -3.43 12.55 12.42
C LYS A 93 -3.11 11.27 13.16
N ARG A 94 -2.07 11.27 13.98
CA ARG A 94 -1.68 10.06 14.73
C ARG A 94 -2.76 9.61 15.71
N GLU A 95 -3.30 10.55 16.49
CA GLU A 95 -4.36 10.24 17.45
C GLU A 95 -5.64 9.82 16.73
N TRP A 96 -5.98 10.51 15.65
CA TRP A 96 -7.12 10.15 14.82
C TRP A 96 -6.99 8.73 14.29
N LEU A 97 -5.80 8.35 13.78
CA LEU A 97 -5.56 7.02 13.25
C LEU A 97 -5.74 5.95 14.32
N LYS A 98 -5.22 6.20 15.53
CA LYS A 98 -5.40 5.27 16.65
C LYS A 98 -6.88 5.04 16.96
N LYS A 99 -7.68 6.10 16.92
CA LYS A 99 -9.13 5.99 17.13
C LYS A 99 -9.79 5.16 16.04
N VAL A 100 -9.46 5.44 14.78
CA VAL A 100 -10.01 4.70 13.64
C VAL A 100 -9.70 3.21 13.75
N MET A 101 -8.47 2.86 14.14
CA MET A 101 -8.04 1.47 14.25
C MET A 101 -8.82 0.68 15.31
N THR A 102 -9.41 1.37 16.28
CA THR A 102 -10.18 0.73 17.36
C THR A 102 -11.69 0.84 17.18
N MET A 103 -12.16 1.54 16.15
CA MET A 103 -13.58 1.70 15.87
C MET A 103 -14.19 0.42 15.33
N ASN A 104 -15.48 0.21 15.68
CA ASN A 104 -16.29 -0.80 15.01
C ASN A 104 -16.56 -0.38 13.57
N ILE A 105 -16.73 -1.35 12.67
CA ILE A 105 -16.92 -1.07 11.24
C ILE A 105 -18.09 -0.11 11.01
N GLY A 106 -19.19 -0.28 11.74
CA GLY A 106 -20.36 0.60 11.61
C GLY A 106 -20.16 2.02 12.08
N ASP A 107 -19.10 2.29 12.85
CA ASP A 107 -18.82 3.61 13.43
C ASP A 107 -17.74 4.38 12.66
N LEU A 108 -17.20 3.82 11.58
CA LEU A 108 -16.16 4.47 10.80
C LEU A 108 -16.70 5.74 10.12
N PRO A 109 -15.86 6.79 10.02
CA PRO A 109 -16.22 7.94 9.19
C PRO A 109 -16.59 7.50 7.78
N LYS A 110 -17.54 8.18 7.15
CA LYS A 110 -18.05 7.79 5.83
C LYS A 110 -16.92 7.62 4.80
N GLU A 111 -15.99 8.56 4.74
CA GLU A 111 -14.87 8.50 3.80
C GLU A 111 -14.02 7.25 4.01
N VAL A 112 -13.78 6.90 5.27
CA VAL A 112 -13.00 5.72 5.63
C VAL A 112 -13.76 4.45 5.27
N SER A 113 -15.06 4.42 5.52
CA SER A 113 -15.91 3.28 5.17
C SER A 113 -15.95 3.04 3.66
N VAL A 114 -16.10 4.09 2.87
CA VAL A 114 -16.09 4.00 1.41
C VAL A 114 -14.72 3.52 0.91
N TRP A 115 -13.65 4.06 1.46
CA TRP A 115 -12.28 3.66 1.15
C TRP A 115 -12.05 2.18 1.44
N ARG A 116 -12.50 1.72 2.61
CA ARG A 116 -12.38 0.31 3.04
C ARG A 116 -13.13 -0.62 2.08
N ASP A 117 -14.38 -0.30 1.77
CA ASP A 117 -15.20 -1.11 0.87
C ASP A 117 -14.60 -1.18 -0.53
N SER A 118 -14.04 -0.08 -0.99
CA SER A 118 -13.35 0.02 -2.29
C SER A 118 -12.14 -0.91 -2.37
N ILE A 119 -11.32 -0.95 -1.31
CA ILE A 119 -10.15 -1.85 -1.23
C ILE A 119 -10.61 -3.31 -1.32
N ILE A 120 -11.60 -3.68 -0.53
CA ILE A 120 -12.10 -5.06 -0.47
C ILE A 120 -12.66 -5.47 -1.83
N SER A 121 -13.48 -4.62 -2.43
CA SER A 121 -14.09 -4.89 -3.74
C SER A 121 -13.03 -5.06 -4.82
N LYS A 122 -12.04 -4.17 -4.87
CA LYS A 122 -10.97 -4.24 -5.86
C LYS A 122 -10.13 -5.51 -5.68
N THR A 123 -9.79 -5.86 -4.45
CA THR A 123 -9.00 -7.04 -4.13
C THR A 123 -9.71 -8.31 -4.59
N LEU A 124 -11.01 -8.40 -4.35
CA LEU A 124 -11.81 -9.54 -4.76
C LEU A 124 -11.99 -9.63 -6.28
N SER A 125 -11.73 -8.55 -7.01
CA SER A 125 -11.87 -8.52 -8.47
C SER A 125 -10.67 -9.11 -9.22
N PHE A 126 -9.55 -9.33 -8.55
CA PHE A 126 -8.34 -9.85 -9.22
C PHE A 126 -8.54 -11.30 -9.67
N THR A 127 -8.14 -11.59 -10.89
CA THR A 127 -8.21 -12.93 -11.50
C THR A 127 -6.83 -13.49 -11.83
N ASN A 128 -5.77 -12.71 -11.64
CA ASN A 128 -4.39 -13.10 -11.93
C ASN A 128 -3.51 -12.88 -10.71
N ASN A 129 -2.38 -13.58 -10.66
CA ASN A 129 -1.37 -13.35 -9.64
C ASN A 129 -0.94 -11.88 -9.68
N THR A 130 -0.96 -11.22 -8.55
CA THR A 130 -0.74 -9.77 -8.47
C THR A 130 0.07 -9.41 -7.24
N ILE A 131 1.00 -8.47 -7.43
CA ILE A 131 1.74 -7.87 -6.33
C ILE A 131 1.33 -6.39 -6.24
N ILE A 132 1.04 -5.93 -5.03
CA ILE A 132 0.52 -4.59 -4.77
C ILE A 132 1.41 -3.88 -3.76
N PHE A 133 2.00 -2.76 -4.17
CA PHE A 133 2.79 -1.90 -3.29
C PHE A 133 1.87 -0.84 -2.69
N SER A 134 1.69 -0.86 -1.38
CA SER A 134 0.65 -0.08 -0.73
C SER A 134 1.06 0.37 0.67
N HIS A 135 0.10 0.51 1.54
CA HIS A 135 0.23 1.14 2.84
C HIS A 135 -0.23 0.20 3.96
N PHE A 136 0.29 0.45 5.17
CA PHE A 136 -0.05 -0.36 6.33
C PHE A 136 -1.57 -0.47 6.54
N MET A 137 -2.30 0.65 6.44
CA MET A 137 -3.74 0.63 6.71
C MET A 137 -4.53 -0.16 5.68
N VAL A 138 -4.08 -0.19 4.42
CA VAL A 138 -4.69 -1.06 3.40
C VAL A 138 -4.54 -2.52 3.81
N MET A 139 -3.34 -2.90 4.22
CA MET A 139 -3.06 -4.28 4.65
C MET A 139 -3.83 -4.62 5.92
N ASN A 140 -3.97 -3.65 6.83
CA ASN A 140 -4.73 -3.82 8.06
C ASN A 140 -6.21 -4.12 7.78
N VAL A 141 -6.81 -3.42 6.81
CA VAL A 141 -8.19 -3.67 6.39
C VAL A 141 -8.35 -5.11 5.88
N LEU A 142 -7.42 -5.56 5.06
CA LEU A 142 -7.50 -6.89 4.43
C LEU A 142 -7.22 -8.03 5.41
N ALA A 143 -6.51 -7.76 6.50
CA ALA A 143 -6.20 -8.74 7.53
C ALA A 143 -7.28 -8.84 8.61
N SER A 144 -8.20 -7.88 8.67
CA SER A 144 -9.24 -7.85 9.71
C SER A 144 -10.45 -8.72 9.41
#